data_1566877732d9d791f4e1593e4cc0b2ba
#
_entry.id   1566877732d9d791f4e1593e4cc0b2ba
#
_cell.length_a   1.000
_cell.length_b   1.000
_cell.length_c   1.000
_cell.angle_alpha   90.00
_cell.angle_beta   90.00
_cell.angle_gamma   90.00
#
_symmetry.space_group_name_H-M   'P 1'
#
loop_
_entity.id
_entity.type
_entity.pdbx_description
1 polymer ?
#
loop_
_entity_poly.entity_id
_entity_poly.type
_entity_poly.pdbx_seq_one_letter_code
_entity_poly.pdbx_strand_id
1 'polypeptide(L)'
;DNAVEREVYANRAAEAAGLSPDAMRQEVERAARKRRYSARKKRERQELNPALTMQPAARGSRYANLRSAMAEEGVIRLLHLDPTLFGDAMPLRPEEFSSPLLGKIYGAMWPRRYDRTGLSGLTGELSGEEMSHLTTLLQKPESTANAPQALADYIRVIREEQAKRDASGLDPLLLAQETFKDKKRYGGKRT
;
A
#
# COMPACT_ATOMS: atom_id res chain seq x y z
N ASP A 1 -27.00 -14.92 5.99
CA ASP A 1 -26.37 -15.39 7.24
C ASP A 1 -27.43 -16.05 8.14
N ASN A 2 -27.67 -17.34 7.88
CA ASN A 2 -28.68 -18.12 8.58
C ASN A 2 -28.13 -18.56 9.95
N ALA A 3 -28.87 -18.27 11.05
CA ALA A 3 -28.46 -18.63 12.40
C ALA A 3 -28.38 -20.16 12.58
N VAL A 4 -29.25 -20.89 11.91
CA VAL A 4 -29.28 -22.35 11.93
C VAL A 4 -28.05 -22.96 11.26
N GLU A 5 -27.64 -22.44 10.13
CA GLU A 5 -26.39 -22.89 9.47
C GLU A 5 -25.17 -22.67 10.35
N ARG A 6 -25.08 -21.51 11.01
CA ARG A 6 -23.97 -21.23 11.93
C ARG A 6 -23.92 -22.22 13.08
N GLU A 7 -25.07 -22.61 13.61
CA GLU A 7 -25.16 -23.57 14.69
C GLU A 7 -24.73 -24.97 14.25
N VAL A 8 -25.16 -25.41 13.08
CA VAL A 8 -24.75 -26.69 12.49
C VAL A 8 -23.25 -26.74 12.25
N TYR A 9 -22.68 -25.69 11.66
CA TYR A 9 -21.22 -25.61 11.43
C TYR A 9 -20.42 -25.51 12.73
N ALA A 10 -20.91 -24.77 13.73
CA ALA A 10 -20.26 -24.69 15.03
C ALA A 10 -20.22 -26.05 15.75
N ASN A 11 -21.30 -26.81 15.71
CA ASN A 11 -21.36 -28.15 16.31
C ASN A 11 -20.41 -29.13 15.58
N ARG A 12 -20.38 -29.16 14.25
CA ARG A 12 -19.44 -29.99 13.48
C ARG A 12 -17.97 -29.61 13.75
N ALA A 13 -17.68 -28.30 13.84
CA ALA A 13 -16.34 -27.85 14.15
C ALA A 13 -15.93 -28.20 15.58
N ALA A 14 -16.85 -28.15 16.55
CA ALA A 14 -16.61 -28.56 17.92
C ALA A 14 -16.27 -30.05 18.00
N GLU A 15 -17.03 -30.90 17.31
CA GLU A 15 -16.77 -32.36 17.25
C GLU A 15 -15.40 -32.65 16.63
N ALA A 16 -15.06 -31.99 15.51
CA ALA A 16 -13.79 -32.18 14.83
C ALA A 16 -12.57 -31.71 15.65
N ALA A 17 -12.76 -30.67 16.48
CA ALA A 17 -11.71 -30.10 17.32
C ALA A 17 -11.64 -30.70 18.73
N GLY A 18 -12.57 -31.58 19.11
CA GLY A 18 -12.64 -32.11 20.48
C GLY A 18 -13.00 -31.07 21.53
N LEU A 19 -13.71 -30.02 21.16
CA LEU A 19 -14.10 -28.91 22.02
C LEU A 19 -15.58 -29.00 22.43
N SER A 20 -15.97 -28.35 23.51
CA SER A 20 -17.39 -28.29 23.87
C SER A 20 -18.16 -27.44 22.84
N PRO A 21 -19.40 -27.85 22.47
CA PRO A 21 -20.25 -27.06 21.55
C PRO A 21 -20.48 -25.62 22.02
N ASP A 22 -20.61 -25.41 23.33
CA ASP A 22 -20.85 -24.09 23.89
C ASP A 22 -19.62 -23.18 23.78
N ALA A 23 -18.40 -23.70 23.98
CA ALA A 23 -17.16 -22.94 23.77
C ALA A 23 -17.02 -22.53 22.29
N MET A 24 -17.33 -23.43 21.36
CA MET A 24 -17.28 -23.14 19.94
C MET A 24 -18.32 -22.08 19.53
N ARG A 25 -19.55 -22.16 20.07
CA ARG A 25 -20.58 -21.13 19.82
C ARG A 25 -20.12 -19.76 20.29
N GLN A 26 -19.53 -19.66 21.50
CA GLN A 26 -19.00 -18.39 22.03
C GLN A 26 -17.91 -17.80 21.14
N GLU A 27 -16.99 -18.63 20.66
CA GLU A 27 -15.92 -18.18 19.76
C GLU A 27 -16.46 -17.74 18.38
N VAL A 28 -17.42 -18.47 17.82
CA VAL A 28 -18.09 -18.10 16.55
C VAL A 28 -18.84 -16.77 16.71
N GLU A 29 -19.56 -16.57 17.84
CA GLU A 29 -20.20 -15.28 18.11
C GLU A 29 -19.21 -14.14 18.29
N ARG A 30 -18.11 -14.38 19.03
CA ARG A 30 -17.06 -13.39 19.22
C ARG A 30 -16.43 -12.99 17.88
N ALA A 31 -16.12 -13.96 17.04
CA ALA A 31 -15.59 -13.74 15.69
C ALA A 31 -16.59 -12.97 14.81
N ALA A 32 -17.88 -13.33 14.87
CA ALA A 32 -18.93 -12.63 14.12
C ALA A 32 -19.10 -11.18 14.57
N ARG A 33 -19.08 -10.91 15.88
CA ARG A 33 -19.11 -9.54 16.44
C ARG A 33 -17.89 -8.74 15.99
N LYS A 34 -16.68 -9.31 16.05
CA LYS A 34 -15.44 -8.67 15.59
C LYS A 34 -15.50 -8.33 14.10
N ARG A 35 -16.00 -9.25 13.26
CA ARG A 35 -16.19 -9.00 11.80
C ARG A 35 -17.20 -7.87 11.55
N ARG A 36 -18.35 -7.87 12.24
CA ARG A 36 -19.35 -6.79 12.11
C ARG A 36 -18.79 -5.44 12.54
N TYR A 37 -18.06 -5.38 13.66
CA TYR A 37 -17.41 -4.17 14.13
C TYR A 37 -16.36 -3.65 13.14
N SER A 38 -15.50 -4.53 12.62
CA SER A 38 -14.47 -4.15 11.64
C SER A 38 -15.11 -3.70 10.31
N ALA A 39 -16.18 -4.37 9.86
CA ALA A 39 -16.91 -3.98 8.65
C ALA A 39 -17.61 -2.61 8.82
N ARG A 40 -18.22 -2.36 9.99
CA ARG A 40 -18.83 -1.06 10.31
C ARG A 40 -17.76 0.04 10.34
N LYS A 41 -16.64 -0.18 11.04
CA LYS A 41 -15.54 0.79 11.11
C LYS A 41 -14.92 1.06 9.72
N LYS A 42 -14.88 0.04 8.85
CA LYS A 42 -14.44 0.20 7.47
C LYS A 42 -15.42 1.06 6.67
N ARG A 43 -16.75 0.84 6.82
CA ARG A 43 -17.78 1.67 6.18
C ARG A 43 -17.74 3.11 6.68
N GLU A 44 -17.67 3.33 7.98
CA GLU A 44 -17.56 4.69 8.57
C GLU A 44 -16.31 5.42 8.03
N ARG A 45 -15.17 4.74 7.92
CA ARG A 45 -13.97 5.34 7.29
C ARG A 45 -14.17 5.64 5.81
N GLN A 46 -14.91 4.81 5.09
CA GLN A 46 -15.24 5.03 3.68
C GLN A 46 -16.19 6.21 3.50
N GLU A 47 -17.19 6.36 4.38
CA GLU A 47 -18.15 7.45 4.36
C GLU A 47 -17.51 8.78 4.75
N LEU A 48 -16.61 8.76 5.76
CA LEU A 48 -15.88 9.96 6.20
C LEU A 48 -14.79 10.41 5.20
N ASN A 49 -14.26 9.51 4.40
CA ASN A 49 -13.24 9.83 3.41
C ASN A 49 -13.40 8.99 2.13
N PRO A 50 -14.42 9.30 1.29
CA PRO A 50 -14.68 8.56 0.04
C PRO A 50 -13.49 8.57 -0.90
N ALA A 51 -12.66 9.62 -0.87
CA ALA A 51 -11.48 9.76 -1.70
C ALA A 51 -10.41 8.68 -1.45
N LEU A 52 -10.37 8.09 -0.24
CA LEU A 52 -9.41 7.03 0.08
C LEU A 52 -9.79 5.66 -0.51
N THR A 53 -11.02 5.49 -0.97
CA THR A 53 -11.57 4.22 -1.46
C THR A 53 -12.01 4.27 -2.92
N MET A 54 -12.24 5.45 -3.46
CA MET A 54 -12.47 5.62 -4.88
C MET A 54 -11.13 5.54 -5.62
N GLN A 55 -10.84 4.37 -6.18
CA GLN A 55 -9.93 4.35 -7.32
C GLN A 55 -10.51 5.31 -8.37
N PRO A 56 -9.71 6.23 -8.92
CA PRO A 56 -10.20 7.10 -9.97
C PRO A 56 -10.85 6.23 -11.04
N ALA A 57 -12.04 6.61 -11.47
CA ALA A 57 -12.77 5.96 -12.56
C ALA A 57 -12.07 6.18 -13.93
N ALA A 58 -10.83 6.64 -13.95
CA ALA A 58 -10.00 6.76 -15.12
C ALA A 58 -9.78 5.36 -15.71
N ARG A 59 -10.40 5.14 -16.85
CA ARG A 59 -10.26 3.96 -17.69
C ARG A 59 -8.77 3.61 -17.81
N GLY A 60 -8.28 2.61 -17.10
CA GLY A 60 -7.00 2.03 -17.40
C GLY A 60 -6.07 1.66 -16.24
N SER A 61 -6.18 2.23 -15.06
CA SER A 61 -5.17 1.96 -14.03
C SER A 61 -5.77 1.50 -12.70
N ARG A 62 -6.08 0.21 -12.61
CA ARG A 62 -6.31 -0.43 -11.30
C ARG A 62 -4.96 -0.74 -10.70
N TYR A 63 -4.62 -0.05 -9.64
CA TYR A 63 -3.40 -0.33 -8.88
C TYR A 63 -3.53 -1.66 -8.15
N ALA A 64 -2.54 -2.53 -8.31
CA ALA A 64 -2.48 -3.81 -7.60
C ALA A 64 -2.30 -3.59 -6.09
N ASN A 65 -1.52 -2.58 -5.70
CA ASN A 65 -1.32 -2.16 -4.31
C ASN A 65 -1.73 -0.70 -4.13
N LEU A 66 -2.96 -0.49 -3.63
CA LEU A 66 -3.50 0.86 -3.46
C LEU A 66 -2.71 1.69 -2.43
N ARG A 67 -2.22 1.08 -1.35
CA ARG A 67 -1.46 1.77 -0.30
C ARG A 67 -0.15 2.33 -0.83
N SER A 68 0.60 1.51 -1.57
CA SER A 68 1.84 1.93 -2.23
C SER A 68 1.55 3.00 -3.28
N ALA A 69 0.58 2.75 -4.17
CA ALA A 69 0.23 3.68 -5.24
C ALA A 69 -0.17 5.07 -4.75
N MET A 70 -0.88 5.18 -3.62
CA MET A 70 -1.20 6.48 -3.02
C MET A 70 0.04 7.23 -2.54
N ALA A 71 1.01 6.52 -1.96
CA ALA A 71 2.29 7.11 -1.56
C ALA A 71 3.13 7.49 -2.80
N GLU A 72 3.13 6.65 -3.82
CA GLU A 72 3.80 6.90 -5.12
C GLU A 72 3.24 8.14 -5.81
N GLU A 73 1.91 8.30 -5.86
CA GLU A 73 1.25 9.52 -6.34
C GLU A 73 1.65 10.75 -5.53
N GLY A 74 1.76 10.61 -4.18
CA GLY A 74 2.21 11.69 -3.29
C GLY A 74 3.64 12.13 -3.60
N VAL A 75 4.56 11.18 -3.81
CA VAL A 75 5.95 11.48 -4.22
C VAL A 75 5.99 12.25 -5.53
N ILE A 76 5.22 11.83 -6.55
CA ILE A 76 5.17 12.51 -7.84
C ILE A 76 4.62 13.94 -7.71
N ARG A 77 3.57 14.14 -6.91
CA ARG A 77 3.01 15.48 -6.65
C ARG A 77 4.01 16.38 -5.94
N LEU A 78 4.70 15.88 -4.91
CA LEU A 78 5.73 16.65 -4.22
C LEU A 78 6.91 16.99 -5.13
N LEU A 79 7.34 16.06 -5.99
CA LEU A 79 8.39 16.31 -6.98
C LEU A 79 8.01 17.43 -7.96
N HIS A 80 6.73 17.50 -8.33
CA HIS A 80 6.23 18.57 -9.20
C HIS A 80 6.10 19.91 -8.47
N LEU A 81 5.65 19.90 -7.21
CA LEU A 81 5.38 21.13 -6.44
C LEU A 81 6.66 21.76 -5.89
N ASP A 82 7.57 20.93 -5.38
CA ASP A 82 8.82 21.39 -4.78
C ASP A 82 9.94 20.37 -5.00
N PRO A 83 10.62 20.41 -6.15
CA PRO A 83 11.71 19.49 -6.44
C PRO A 83 12.93 19.66 -5.49
N THR A 84 13.04 20.78 -4.78
CA THR A 84 14.17 21.01 -3.86
C THR A 84 14.15 20.09 -2.63
N LEU A 85 12.99 19.54 -2.29
CA LEU A 85 12.82 18.55 -1.21
C LEU A 85 13.62 17.26 -1.43
N PHE A 86 13.95 16.95 -2.69
CA PHE A 86 14.51 15.64 -3.05
C PHE A 86 16.04 15.63 -3.05
N GLY A 87 16.71 16.80 -3.00
CA GLY A 87 18.15 16.90 -3.11
C GLY A 87 18.69 16.46 -4.47
N ASP A 88 19.99 16.14 -4.53
CA ASP A 88 20.66 15.79 -5.79
C ASP A 88 20.54 14.31 -6.13
N ALA A 89 20.46 13.44 -5.12
CA ALA A 89 20.35 12.00 -5.30
C ALA A 89 18.88 11.56 -5.37
N MET A 90 18.58 10.69 -6.34
CA MET A 90 17.25 10.09 -6.49
C MET A 90 16.92 9.21 -5.28
N PRO A 91 15.93 9.56 -4.45
CA PRO A 91 15.65 8.84 -3.21
C PRO A 91 14.98 7.48 -3.41
N LEU A 92 14.31 7.30 -4.55
CA LEU A 92 13.62 6.08 -4.96
C LEU A 92 13.98 5.76 -6.40
N ARG A 93 14.19 4.49 -6.71
CA ARG A 93 14.34 4.04 -8.10
C ARG A 93 12.95 3.76 -8.69
N PRO A 94 12.73 3.95 -10.01
CA PRO A 94 11.45 3.66 -10.67
C PRO A 94 10.95 2.23 -10.42
N GLU A 95 11.86 1.26 -10.25
CA GLU A 95 11.56 -0.16 -10.02
C GLU A 95 11.03 -0.44 -8.60
N GLU A 96 11.26 0.47 -7.65
CA GLU A 96 10.71 0.37 -6.29
C GLU A 96 9.20 0.61 -6.24
N PHE A 97 8.65 1.26 -7.27
CA PHE A 97 7.22 1.54 -7.40
C PHE A 97 6.40 0.25 -7.60
N SER A 98 5.23 0.19 -7.00
CA SER A 98 4.29 -0.93 -7.21
C SER A 98 3.57 -0.82 -8.55
N SER A 99 3.40 0.41 -9.04
CA SER A 99 2.82 0.70 -10.34
C SER A 99 3.92 1.02 -11.37
N PRO A 100 4.09 0.18 -12.41
CA PRO A 100 5.05 0.46 -13.48
C PRO A 100 4.81 1.81 -14.16
N LEU A 101 3.53 2.22 -14.27
CA LEU A 101 3.16 3.51 -14.82
C LEU A 101 3.69 4.67 -13.97
N LEU A 102 3.48 4.61 -12.64
CA LEU A 102 3.96 5.67 -11.73
C LEU A 102 5.48 5.69 -11.67
N GLY A 103 6.13 4.53 -11.68
CA GLY A 103 7.60 4.43 -11.78
C GLY A 103 8.14 5.06 -13.05
N LYS A 104 7.52 4.79 -14.22
CA LYS A 104 7.89 5.42 -15.50
C LYS A 104 7.71 6.93 -15.45
N ILE A 105 6.58 7.42 -14.95
CA ILE A 105 6.31 8.85 -14.79
C ILE A 105 7.37 9.52 -13.90
N TYR A 106 7.66 8.94 -12.75
CA TYR A 106 8.65 9.44 -11.82
C TYR A 106 10.04 9.47 -12.45
N GLY A 107 10.46 8.40 -13.14
CA GLY A 107 11.73 8.33 -13.86
C GLY A 107 11.87 9.37 -14.96
N ALA A 108 10.79 9.67 -15.71
CA ALA A 108 10.78 10.70 -16.73
C ALA A 108 10.82 12.13 -16.15
N MET A 109 10.17 12.35 -15.00
CA MET A 109 10.16 13.65 -14.32
C MET A 109 11.48 13.98 -13.65
N TRP A 110 12.18 12.99 -13.08
CA TRP A 110 13.36 13.20 -12.26
C TRP A 110 14.48 14.00 -12.95
N PRO A 111 14.97 13.66 -14.16
CA PRO A 111 16.03 14.41 -14.82
C PRO A 111 15.63 15.84 -15.17
N ARG A 112 14.33 16.11 -15.30
CA ARG A 112 13.75 17.41 -15.67
C ARG A 112 13.16 18.20 -14.52
N ARG A 113 13.39 17.76 -13.26
CA ARG A 113 12.76 18.35 -12.06
C ARG A 113 13.00 19.84 -11.88
N TYR A 114 14.08 20.36 -12.45
CA TYR A 114 14.43 21.78 -12.44
C TYR A 114 14.19 22.50 -13.76
N ASP A 115 13.68 21.79 -14.76
CA ASP A 115 13.44 22.38 -16.08
C ASP A 115 12.23 23.33 -16.05
N ARG A 116 12.40 24.49 -16.66
CA ARG A 116 11.32 25.47 -16.81
C ARG A 116 10.28 25.08 -17.87
N THR A 117 10.54 24.07 -18.67
CA THR A 117 9.62 23.59 -19.72
C THR A 117 8.38 22.88 -19.14
N GLY A 118 8.40 22.57 -17.84
CA GLY A 118 7.30 21.92 -17.15
C GLY A 118 6.93 20.56 -17.78
N LEU A 119 5.64 20.26 -17.82
CA LEU A 119 5.13 18.98 -18.33
C LEU A 119 5.33 18.80 -19.83
N SER A 120 5.51 19.88 -20.61
CA SER A 120 5.69 19.79 -22.06
C SER A 120 6.98 19.05 -22.45
N GLY A 121 8.01 19.11 -21.62
CA GLY A 121 9.24 18.34 -21.83
C GLY A 121 9.07 16.81 -21.74
N LEU A 122 7.94 16.33 -21.21
CA LEU A 122 7.66 14.90 -21.02
C LEU A 122 6.93 14.25 -22.21
N THR A 123 6.43 15.04 -23.15
CA THR A 123 5.61 14.55 -24.30
C THR A 123 6.35 13.58 -25.21
N GLY A 124 7.69 13.59 -25.21
CA GLY A 124 8.51 12.65 -25.98
C GLY A 124 8.74 11.31 -25.28
N GLU A 125 8.53 11.23 -23.95
CA GLU A 125 8.81 10.05 -23.14
C GLU A 125 7.53 9.34 -22.65
N LEU A 126 6.47 10.11 -22.47
CA LEU A 126 5.18 9.61 -22.01
C LEU A 126 4.16 9.63 -23.17
N SER A 127 3.36 8.57 -23.24
CA SER A 127 2.23 8.51 -24.20
C SER A 127 1.13 9.50 -23.81
N GLY A 128 0.19 9.75 -24.72
CA GLY A 128 -0.95 10.65 -24.45
C GLY A 128 -1.80 10.19 -23.26
N GLU A 129 -1.98 8.87 -23.07
CA GLU A 129 -2.70 8.32 -21.91
C GLU A 129 -1.93 8.51 -20.61
N GLU A 130 -0.62 8.28 -20.63
CA GLU A 130 0.26 8.49 -19.49
C GLU A 130 0.32 9.97 -19.08
N MET A 131 0.38 10.88 -20.05
CA MET A 131 0.29 12.33 -19.84
C MET A 131 -1.06 12.76 -19.26
N SER A 132 -2.16 12.18 -19.75
CA SER A 132 -3.51 12.43 -19.20
C SER A 132 -3.60 11.95 -17.75
N HIS A 133 -3.02 10.79 -17.46
CA HIS A 133 -2.96 10.25 -16.09
C HIS A 133 -2.15 11.17 -15.18
N LEU A 134 -0.95 11.58 -15.59
CA LEU A 134 -0.11 12.52 -14.86
C LEU A 134 -0.84 13.83 -14.58
N THR A 135 -1.49 14.43 -15.60
CA THR A 135 -2.25 15.67 -15.43
C THR A 135 -3.36 15.53 -14.40
N THR A 136 -4.11 14.42 -14.44
CA THR A 136 -5.16 14.12 -13.46
C THR A 136 -4.59 13.95 -12.05
N LEU A 137 -3.43 13.31 -11.94
CA LEU A 137 -2.73 13.11 -10.67
C LEU A 137 -2.29 14.44 -10.04
N LEU A 138 -1.74 15.35 -10.85
CA LEU A 138 -1.25 16.65 -10.39
C LEU A 138 -2.38 17.63 -10.02
N GLN A 139 -3.61 17.40 -10.49
CA GLN A 139 -4.78 18.17 -10.08
C GLN A 139 -5.25 17.85 -8.66
N LYS A 140 -4.82 16.72 -8.09
CA LYS A 140 -5.16 16.37 -6.70
C LYS A 140 -4.41 17.31 -5.74
N PRO A 141 -5.09 17.81 -4.70
CA PRO A 141 -4.44 18.67 -3.73
C PRO A 141 -3.36 17.90 -2.95
N GLU A 142 -2.23 18.55 -2.71
CA GLU A 142 -1.16 18.06 -1.84
C GLU A 142 -0.76 19.17 -0.89
N SER A 143 -0.53 18.82 0.39
CA SER A 143 -0.10 19.79 1.41
C SER A 143 1.41 19.95 1.41
N THR A 144 1.87 21.18 1.28
CA THR A 144 3.30 21.53 1.37
C THR A 144 3.73 21.95 2.78
N ALA A 145 2.79 22.08 3.73
CA ALA A 145 3.08 22.57 5.07
C ALA A 145 4.12 21.72 5.84
N ASN A 146 4.09 20.39 5.65
CA ASN A 146 5.05 19.45 6.23
C ASN A 146 5.64 18.54 5.14
N ALA A 147 5.97 19.11 3.98
CA ALA A 147 6.41 18.38 2.80
C ALA A 147 7.63 17.45 3.05
N PRO A 148 8.68 17.84 3.80
CA PRO A 148 9.79 16.94 4.09
C PRO A 148 9.38 15.70 4.87
N GLN A 149 8.50 15.85 5.87
CA GLN A 149 7.99 14.73 6.63
C GLN A 149 7.07 13.85 5.79
N ALA A 150 6.19 14.45 4.99
CA ALA A 150 5.30 13.73 4.08
C ALA A 150 6.10 12.91 3.06
N LEU A 151 7.16 13.47 2.49
CA LEU A 151 8.05 12.75 1.58
C LEU A 151 8.72 11.57 2.26
N ALA A 152 9.24 11.74 3.47
CA ALA A 152 9.86 10.66 4.23
C ALA A 152 8.86 9.51 4.52
N ASP A 153 7.63 9.86 4.88
CA ASP A 153 6.56 8.89 5.13
C ASP A 153 6.14 8.15 3.87
N TYR A 154 6.03 8.83 2.73
CA TYR A 154 5.74 8.20 1.44
C TYR A 154 6.84 7.22 1.04
N ILE A 155 8.12 7.63 1.12
CA ILE A 155 9.26 6.77 0.82
C ILE A 155 9.26 5.52 1.72
N ARG A 156 8.99 5.69 3.01
CA ARG A 156 8.88 4.59 3.97
C ARG A 156 7.79 3.60 3.57
N VAL A 157 6.59 4.09 3.23
CA VAL A 157 5.46 3.25 2.81
C VAL A 157 5.79 2.46 1.54
N ILE A 158 6.41 3.10 0.54
CA ILE A 158 6.80 2.45 -0.72
C ILE A 158 7.78 1.31 -0.44
N ARG A 159 8.80 1.55 0.37
CA ARG A 159 9.81 0.54 0.74
C ARG A 159 9.24 -0.60 1.59
N GLU A 160 8.35 -0.30 2.54
CA GLU A 160 7.62 -1.33 3.31
C GLU A 160 6.80 -2.24 2.41
N GLU A 161 6.08 -1.67 1.44
CA GLU A 161 5.24 -2.44 0.52
C GLU A 161 6.08 -3.19 -0.54
N GLN A 162 7.24 -2.65 -0.93
CA GLN A 162 8.21 -3.36 -1.75
C GLN A 162 8.77 -4.58 -0.99
N ALA A 163 9.25 -4.40 0.23
CA ALA A 163 9.76 -5.51 1.04
C ALA A 163 8.72 -6.63 1.23
N LYS A 164 7.44 -6.31 1.35
CA LYS A 164 6.36 -7.30 1.41
C LYS A 164 6.16 -8.04 0.10
N ARG A 165 6.29 -7.36 -1.05
CA ARG A 165 6.22 -7.99 -2.38
C ARG A 165 7.37 -8.97 -2.57
N ASP A 166 8.58 -8.54 -2.22
CA ASP A 166 9.79 -9.36 -2.32
C ASP A 166 9.70 -10.57 -1.40
N ALA A 167 9.21 -10.39 -0.16
CA ALA A 167 8.97 -11.47 0.78
C ALA A 167 7.86 -12.45 0.34
N SER A 168 6.82 -11.97 -0.35
CA SER A 168 5.74 -12.84 -0.84
C SER A 168 6.13 -13.69 -2.06
N GLY A 169 7.21 -13.32 -2.74
CA GLY A 169 7.83 -14.11 -3.82
C GLY A 169 8.83 -15.16 -3.33
N LEU A 170 9.20 -15.13 -2.06
CA LEU A 170 10.09 -16.11 -1.45
C LEU A 170 9.28 -17.25 -0.82
N ASP A 171 9.80 -18.49 -0.96
CA ASP A 171 9.22 -19.67 -0.31
C ASP A 171 9.13 -19.41 1.22
N PRO A 172 7.95 -19.61 1.86
CA PRO A 172 7.78 -19.45 3.31
C PRO A 172 8.81 -20.21 4.15
N LEU A 173 9.31 -21.34 3.64
CA LEU A 173 10.37 -22.14 4.28
C LEU A 173 11.75 -21.41 4.28
N LEU A 174 12.06 -20.66 3.23
CA LEU A 174 13.31 -19.88 3.16
C LEU A 174 13.26 -18.68 4.09
N LEU A 175 12.11 -17.99 4.18
CA LEU A 175 11.90 -16.88 5.13
C LEU A 175 12.00 -17.34 6.59
N ALA A 176 11.45 -18.52 6.91
CA ALA A 176 11.59 -19.12 8.24
C ALA A 176 13.04 -19.44 8.57
N GLN A 177 13.82 -19.96 7.62
CA GLN A 177 15.25 -20.25 7.83
C GLN A 177 16.10 -19.00 8.05
N GLU A 178 15.84 -17.91 7.33
CA GLU A 178 16.58 -16.65 7.51
C GLU A 178 16.27 -15.99 8.86
N THR A 179 15.00 -15.95 9.26
CA THR A 179 14.61 -15.43 10.58
C THR A 179 15.20 -16.25 11.73
N PHE A 180 15.37 -17.57 11.58
CA PHE A 180 16.04 -18.42 12.57
C PHE A 180 17.57 -18.20 12.59
N LYS A 181 18.19 -17.95 11.45
CA LYS A 181 19.65 -17.66 11.37
C LYS A 181 19.97 -16.31 12.01
N ASP A 182 19.14 -15.30 11.81
CA ASP A 182 19.33 -13.98 12.41
C ASP A 182 19.12 -13.99 13.93
N LYS A 183 18.09 -14.70 14.43
CA LYS A 183 17.90 -14.90 15.88
C LYS A 183 19.10 -15.60 16.53
N LYS A 184 19.72 -16.57 15.86
CA LYS A 184 20.89 -17.27 16.36
C LYS A 184 22.16 -16.41 16.36
N ARG A 185 22.25 -15.46 15.43
CA ARG A 185 23.38 -14.52 15.30
C ARG A 185 23.36 -13.39 16.32
N TYR A 186 22.16 -12.94 16.74
CA TYR A 186 21.98 -11.86 17.73
C TYR A 186 21.63 -12.35 19.15
N GLY A 187 21.23 -13.62 19.31
CA GLY A 187 20.92 -14.22 20.61
C GLY A 187 22.11 -14.73 21.41
N GLY A 188 23.34 -14.69 20.85
CA GLY A 188 24.56 -15.24 21.44
C GLY A 188 25.45 -14.25 22.22
N LYS A 189 24.97 -13.03 22.50
CA LYS A 189 25.73 -12.05 23.30
C LYS A 189 24.91 -11.56 24.48
N ARG A 190 24.70 -12.44 25.46
CA ARG A 190 24.39 -12.09 26.85
C ARG A 190 25.02 -13.17 27.74
N THR A 191 26.25 -12.99 28.09
CA THR A 191 26.89 -13.39 29.36
C THR A 191 27.83 -12.28 29.75
#